data_f208247b9cbffaca8c2c72a03c8b6ba0
#
_entry.id   f208247b9cbffaca8c2c72a03c8b6ba0
#
_cell.length_a   1.000
_cell.length_b   1.000
_cell.length_c   1.000
_cell.angle_alpha   90.00
_cell.angle_beta   90.00
_cell.angle_gamma   90.00
#
_symmetry.space_group_name_H-M   'P 1'
#
loop_
_entity.id
_entity.type
_entity.pdbx_description
1 polymer ?
#
loop_
_entity_poly.entity_id
_entity_poly.type
_entity_poly.pdbx_seq_one_letter_code
_entity_poly.pdbx_strand_id
1 'polypeptide(L)'
;MKRIITITFIGALSFVFFQSSIYKVMRVQGAEPGHTGSPGDGKDCTVCHGGDATTVAGWITSNIPASGYVPGERYTITTTNNEVEGNRFGFQVSPQNVAGDLLGTLIVTDSVETQLVGDGKYMTYTENGVFGISSKTWTFDWIAPSEDVDEVTFYGAYNSNFEGHKGSNHVFLSTLKVNRGWGASVNQTLNKDFDFKCYPNPAKDFVNISFNLKTETHLVLNLMDAKGQLVNQLLNGKFNGTVKTNFYTDLLPNGNYFVLLNVDGKVTTHKMSVIH
;
A
#
# COMPACT_ATOMS: atom_id res chain seq x y z
N MET A 1 24.56 -65.90 62.56
CA MET A 1 24.52 -65.77 61.07
C MET A 1 23.37 -64.88 60.70
N LYS A 2 23.60 -63.64 60.40
CA LYS A 2 22.57 -62.66 59.99
C LYS A 2 22.54 -62.63 58.44
N ARG A 3 21.42 -63.01 57.87
CA ARG A 3 21.20 -62.87 56.38
C ARG A 3 20.76 -61.44 56.06
N ILE A 4 21.58 -60.73 55.29
CA ILE A 4 21.25 -59.42 54.71
C ILE A 4 20.44 -59.68 53.49
N ILE A 5 19.17 -59.24 53.49
CA ILE A 5 18.31 -59.21 52.26
C ILE A 5 18.55 -57.88 51.58
N THR A 6 19.21 -57.92 50.43
CA THR A 6 19.39 -56.80 49.61
C THR A 6 18.14 -56.64 48.74
N ILE A 7 17.34 -55.60 48.95
CA ILE A 7 16.20 -55.26 48.15
C ILE A 7 16.69 -54.33 47.02
N THR A 8 16.75 -54.87 45.83
CA THR A 8 17.10 -54.09 44.64
C THR A 8 15.84 -53.35 44.15
N PHE A 9 15.81 -52.03 44.33
CA PHE A 9 14.76 -51.16 43.78
C PHE A 9 15.04 -50.94 42.29
N ILE A 10 14.29 -51.59 41.42
CA ILE A 10 14.26 -51.28 39.99
C ILE A 10 13.32 -50.10 39.80
N GLY A 11 13.91 -48.90 39.76
CA GLY A 11 13.17 -47.69 39.36
C GLY A 11 12.84 -47.73 37.87
N ALA A 12 11.61 -48.07 37.57
CA ALA A 12 11.08 -47.88 36.21
C ALA A 12 10.98 -46.36 35.94
N LEU A 13 11.96 -45.85 35.22
CA LEU A 13 11.93 -44.48 34.71
C LEU A 13 10.89 -44.41 33.58
N SER A 14 9.65 -44.08 33.93
CA SER A 14 8.59 -43.81 32.96
C SER A 14 8.95 -42.55 32.21
N PHE A 15 9.54 -42.70 31.02
CA PHE A 15 9.73 -41.62 30.07
C PHE A 15 8.32 -41.26 29.53
N VAL A 16 7.66 -40.31 30.18
CA VAL A 16 6.45 -39.70 29.66
C VAL A 16 6.89 -38.85 28.49
N PHE A 17 6.78 -39.40 27.29
CA PHE A 17 6.78 -38.60 26.06
C PHE A 17 5.58 -37.65 26.16
N PHE A 18 5.83 -36.42 26.56
CA PHE A 18 4.94 -35.32 26.27
C PHE A 18 4.94 -35.19 24.72
N GLN A 19 4.06 -35.94 24.09
CA GLN A 19 3.62 -35.56 22.75
C GLN A 19 2.88 -34.25 22.98
N SER A 20 3.59 -33.14 22.78
CA SER A 20 2.97 -31.87 22.50
C SER A 20 2.23 -32.03 21.20
N SER A 21 0.99 -32.50 21.27
CA SER A 21 0.03 -32.28 20.21
C SER A 21 0.02 -30.78 20.03
N ILE A 22 0.67 -30.32 18.95
CA ILE A 22 0.54 -28.95 18.50
C ILE A 22 -0.93 -28.84 18.10
N TYR A 23 -1.78 -28.49 19.06
CA TYR A 23 -3.12 -28.06 18.75
C TYR A 23 -2.91 -26.83 17.88
N LYS A 24 -3.25 -26.98 16.60
CA LYS A 24 -3.35 -25.87 15.66
C LYS A 24 -4.41 -24.94 16.25
N VAL A 25 -3.99 -24.02 17.12
CA VAL A 25 -4.88 -23.07 17.78
C VAL A 25 -5.49 -22.27 16.63
N MET A 26 -6.78 -22.42 16.42
CA MET A 26 -7.51 -21.53 15.51
C MET A 26 -7.35 -20.12 16.09
N ARG A 27 -6.49 -19.33 15.50
CA ARG A 27 -6.28 -17.95 15.94
C ARG A 27 -7.46 -17.12 15.44
N VAL A 28 -8.47 -17.02 16.27
CA VAL A 28 -9.61 -16.11 16.08
C VAL A 28 -9.20 -14.65 16.35
N GLN A 29 -8.05 -14.42 16.97
CA GLN A 29 -7.59 -13.10 17.40
C GLN A 29 -6.59 -12.44 16.42
N GLY A 30 -6.68 -12.74 15.12
CA GLY A 30 -5.81 -12.19 14.10
C GLY A 30 -4.79 -13.18 13.55
N ALA A 31 -4.30 -12.91 12.34
CA ALA A 31 -3.25 -13.69 11.72
C ALA A 31 -1.90 -13.45 12.39
N GLU A 32 -1.04 -14.47 12.38
CA GLU A 32 0.34 -14.33 12.83
C GLU A 32 1.10 -13.37 11.90
N PRO A 33 1.93 -12.45 12.42
CA PRO A 33 2.68 -11.50 11.59
C PRO A 33 3.55 -12.20 10.52
N GLY A 34 3.72 -11.56 9.37
CA GLY A 34 4.61 -12.02 8.31
C GLY A 34 4.01 -13.07 7.38
N HIS A 35 2.71 -12.99 7.12
CA HIS A 35 2.01 -13.94 6.24
C HIS A 35 1.21 -13.23 5.15
N THR A 36 1.76 -12.17 4.54
CA THR A 36 1.08 -11.41 3.47
C THR A 36 1.32 -11.93 2.07
N GLY A 37 2.24 -12.89 1.89
CA GLY A 37 2.71 -13.31 0.57
C GLY A 37 3.68 -12.34 -0.07
N SER A 38 4.16 -11.33 0.67
CA SER A 38 5.19 -10.42 0.16
C SER A 38 6.54 -11.13 -0.02
N PRO A 39 7.42 -10.64 -0.92
CA PRO A 39 8.77 -11.18 -1.04
C PRO A 39 9.56 -11.12 0.28
N GLY A 40 9.34 -10.06 1.08
CA GLY A 40 10.03 -9.90 2.36
C GLY A 40 9.53 -10.85 3.45
N ASP A 41 8.24 -11.18 3.48
CA ASP A 41 7.68 -12.15 4.42
C ASP A 41 8.01 -13.59 3.99
N GLY A 42 8.04 -13.89 2.68
CA GLY A 42 8.30 -15.21 2.12
C GLY A 42 7.28 -16.28 2.55
N LYS A 43 6.16 -15.87 3.11
CA LYS A 43 5.09 -16.71 3.68
C LYS A 43 3.72 -16.10 3.40
N ASP A 44 2.71 -16.95 3.37
CA ASP A 44 1.30 -16.56 3.27
C ASP A 44 0.42 -17.46 4.16
N CYS A 45 -0.89 -17.35 4.01
CA CYS A 45 -1.85 -18.12 4.80
C CYS A 45 -1.76 -19.63 4.58
N THR A 46 -1.13 -20.15 3.51
CA THR A 46 -0.99 -21.60 3.24
C THR A 46 -0.13 -22.29 4.28
N VAL A 47 0.81 -21.59 4.94
CA VAL A 47 1.65 -22.16 6.00
C VAL A 47 0.83 -22.79 7.12
N CYS A 48 -0.32 -22.19 7.46
CA CYS A 48 -1.23 -22.69 8.50
C CYS A 48 -2.47 -23.38 7.93
N HIS A 49 -2.99 -22.92 6.78
CA HIS A 49 -4.24 -23.40 6.23
C HIS A 49 -4.06 -24.49 5.17
N GLY A 50 -2.83 -24.67 4.66
CA GLY A 50 -2.50 -25.67 3.64
C GLY A 50 -3.03 -25.30 2.25
N GLY A 51 -2.80 -26.19 1.28
CA GLY A 51 -3.19 -25.96 -0.12
C GLY A 51 -2.27 -24.97 -0.85
N ASP A 52 -2.73 -24.56 -2.02
CA ASP A 52 -2.06 -23.57 -2.85
C ASP A 52 -2.80 -22.22 -2.76
N ALA A 53 -2.04 -21.12 -2.83
CA ALA A 53 -2.63 -19.80 -2.87
C ALA A 53 -3.02 -19.40 -4.30
N THR A 54 -4.21 -18.82 -4.48
CA THR A 54 -4.68 -18.27 -5.74
C THR A 54 -4.46 -16.77 -5.78
N THR A 55 -3.77 -16.27 -6.81
CA THR A 55 -3.60 -14.82 -6.99
C THR A 55 -4.85 -14.21 -7.62
N VAL A 56 -5.35 -13.14 -7.00
CA VAL A 56 -6.55 -12.40 -7.43
C VAL A 56 -6.25 -10.91 -7.49
N ALA A 57 -6.89 -10.21 -8.41
CA ALA A 57 -6.74 -8.76 -8.55
C ALA A 57 -7.92 -8.01 -7.91
N GLY A 58 -7.67 -6.78 -7.44
CA GLY A 58 -8.72 -5.86 -7.01
C GLY A 58 -9.30 -6.12 -5.62
N TRP A 59 -8.72 -7.05 -4.85
CA TRP A 59 -9.16 -7.27 -3.46
C TRP A 59 -8.60 -6.23 -2.49
N ILE A 60 -7.57 -5.49 -2.90
CA ILE A 60 -7.09 -4.30 -2.21
C ILE A 60 -7.34 -3.10 -3.11
N THR A 61 -8.00 -2.09 -2.58
CA THR A 61 -8.29 -0.82 -3.25
C THR A 61 -7.99 0.35 -2.32
N SER A 62 -7.92 1.56 -2.85
CA SER A 62 -7.68 2.76 -2.06
C SER A 62 -8.38 3.97 -2.67
N ASN A 63 -8.49 5.05 -1.87
CA ASN A 63 -8.89 6.37 -2.34
C ASN A 63 -7.72 7.22 -2.83
N ILE A 64 -6.53 6.62 -2.99
CA ILE A 64 -5.37 7.31 -3.56
C ILE A 64 -5.70 7.72 -5.00
N PRO A 65 -5.52 8.98 -5.39
CA PRO A 65 -5.76 9.43 -6.75
C PRO A 65 -4.90 8.68 -7.78
N ALA A 66 -5.35 8.61 -9.02
CA ALA A 66 -4.57 8.02 -10.11
C ALA A 66 -3.23 8.75 -10.34
N SER A 67 -3.11 10.01 -9.91
CA SER A 67 -1.86 10.77 -9.88
C SER A 67 -0.86 10.30 -8.84
N GLY A 68 -1.24 9.38 -7.95
CA GLY A 68 -0.42 8.81 -6.89
C GLY A 68 -0.63 9.44 -5.51
N TYR A 69 0.07 8.89 -4.50
CA TYR A 69 -0.01 9.37 -3.13
C TYR A 69 0.89 10.58 -2.89
N VAL A 70 0.51 11.44 -1.97
CA VAL A 70 1.32 12.56 -1.46
C VAL A 70 2.02 12.11 -0.18
N PRO A 71 3.35 12.30 -0.04
CA PRO A 71 4.08 11.99 1.19
C PRO A 71 3.44 12.61 2.43
N GLY A 72 3.29 11.82 3.49
CA GLY A 72 2.70 12.24 4.75
C GLY A 72 1.17 12.37 4.77
N GLU A 73 0.51 12.26 3.62
CA GLU A 73 -0.96 12.31 3.55
C GLU A 73 -1.61 10.98 3.95
N ARG A 74 -2.85 11.09 4.42
CA ARG A 74 -3.64 9.97 4.92
C ARG A 74 -4.63 9.49 3.87
N TYR A 75 -4.67 8.18 3.63
CA TYR A 75 -5.55 7.53 2.66
C TYR A 75 -6.29 6.37 3.31
N THR A 76 -7.49 6.09 2.81
CA THR A 76 -8.25 4.92 3.21
C THR A 76 -7.93 3.76 2.28
N ILE A 77 -7.59 2.63 2.87
CA ILE A 77 -7.38 1.36 2.20
C ILE A 77 -8.58 0.47 2.49
N THR A 78 -9.13 -0.11 1.44
CA THR A 78 -10.23 -1.09 1.54
C THR A 78 -9.71 -2.43 1.08
N THR A 79 -9.94 -3.47 1.87
CA THR A 79 -9.57 -4.84 1.53
C THR A 79 -10.80 -5.74 1.62
N THR A 80 -11.03 -6.56 0.60
CA THR A 80 -12.23 -7.40 0.50
C THR A 80 -11.84 -8.82 0.13
N ASN A 81 -12.31 -9.78 0.91
CA ASN A 81 -12.29 -11.19 0.54
C ASN A 81 -13.65 -11.53 -0.09
N ASN A 82 -13.63 -11.85 -1.40
CA ASN A 82 -14.84 -12.10 -2.20
C ASN A 82 -15.08 -13.59 -2.45
N GLU A 83 -14.72 -14.48 -1.52
CA GLU A 83 -14.99 -15.91 -1.63
C GLU A 83 -16.48 -16.19 -1.38
N VAL A 84 -17.20 -16.50 -2.45
CA VAL A 84 -18.69 -16.59 -2.45
C VAL A 84 -19.24 -17.73 -1.58
N GLU A 85 -18.45 -18.74 -1.34
CA GLU A 85 -18.88 -19.88 -0.50
C GLU A 85 -18.44 -19.71 0.97
N GLY A 86 -17.65 -18.65 1.29
CA GLY A 86 -17.15 -18.40 2.64
C GLY A 86 -18.19 -17.84 3.59
N ASN A 87 -18.06 -18.15 4.87
CA ASN A 87 -18.77 -17.51 5.96
C ASN A 87 -17.86 -17.04 7.11
N ARG A 88 -16.59 -17.45 7.05
CA ARG A 88 -15.53 -16.97 7.95
C ARG A 88 -14.32 -16.55 7.12
N PHE A 89 -13.86 -15.34 7.35
CA PHE A 89 -12.86 -14.68 6.54
C PHE A 89 -11.72 -14.16 7.41
N GLY A 90 -10.51 -14.30 6.90
CA GLY A 90 -9.33 -13.71 7.50
C GLY A 90 -8.50 -12.99 6.46
N PHE A 91 -7.72 -12.02 6.91
CA PHE A 91 -6.76 -11.31 6.06
C PHE A 91 -5.53 -10.85 6.84
N GLN A 92 -4.47 -10.62 6.14
CA GLN A 92 -3.34 -9.82 6.61
C GLN A 92 -2.85 -8.96 5.47
N VAL A 93 -2.69 -7.65 5.70
CA VAL A 93 -2.21 -6.68 4.70
C VAL A 93 -1.07 -5.86 5.29
N SER A 94 -0.05 -5.59 4.47
CA SER A 94 1.06 -4.71 4.83
C SER A 94 1.57 -3.95 3.60
N PRO A 95 1.78 -2.62 3.69
CA PRO A 95 2.49 -1.84 2.69
C PRO A 95 4.00 -2.02 2.88
N GLN A 96 4.67 -2.63 1.90
CA GLN A 96 6.08 -2.98 2.02
C GLN A 96 6.87 -2.64 0.74
N ASN A 97 8.20 -2.53 0.90
CA ASN A 97 9.13 -2.68 -0.20
C ASN A 97 9.45 -4.17 -0.44
N VAL A 98 10.28 -4.45 -1.45
CA VAL A 98 10.68 -5.83 -1.78
C VAL A 98 11.55 -6.50 -0.71
N ALA A 99 12.19 -5.73 0.17
CA ALA A 99 12.96 -6.24 1.30
C ALA A 99 12.08 -6.58 2.52
N GLY A 100 10.81 -6.19 2.48
CA GLY A 100 9.84 -6.44 3.54
C GLY A 100 9.79 -5.34 4.60
N ASP A 101 10.38 -4.18 4.36
CA ASP A 101 10.26 -3.05 5.28
C ASP A 101 8.89 -2.41 5.16
N LEU A 102 8.29 -2.04 6.30
CA LEU A 102 7.04 -1.27 6.33
C LEU A 102 7.26 0.11 5.71
N LEU A 103 6.38 0.50 4.79
CA LEU A 103 6.38 1.82 4.17
C LEU A 103 5.16 2.62 4.63
N GLY A 104 5.39 3.72 5.34
CA GLY A 104 4.35 4.55 5.94
C GLY A 104 3.82 3.97 7.26
N THR A 105 2.61 4.37 7.65
CA THR A 105 2.02 4.02 8.94
C THR A 105 0.59 3.52 8.76
N LEU A 106 0.28 2.33 9.28
CA LEU A 106 -1.07 1.77 9.30
C LEU A 106 -1.85 2.32 10.50
N ILE A 107 -3.14 2.63 10.31
CA ILE A 107 -4.01 3.15 11.35
C ILE A 107 -5.31 2.34 11.38
N VAL A 108 -5.63 1.79 12.54
CA VAL A 108 -6.92 1.14 12.80
C VAL A 108 -8.02 2.19 12.82
N THR A 109 -9.03 2.03 11.98
CA THR A 109 -10.24 2.89 11.95
C THR A 109 -11.45 2.22 12.58
N ASP A 110 -11.45 0.89 12.60
CA ASP A 110 -12.46 0.08 13.28
C ASP A 110 -11.77 -0.98 14.15
N SER A 111 -11.63 -0.70 15.45
CA SER A 111 -10.99 -1.59 16.42
C SER A 111 -11.86 -2.79 16.80
N VAL A 112 -13.13 -2.83 16.40
CA VAL A 112 -13.99 -4.00 16.60
C VAL A 112 -13.66 -5.07 15.58
N GLU A 113 -13.38 -4.70 14.34
CA GLU A 113 -13.14 -5.65 13.24
C GLU A 113 -11.68 -5.82 12.85
N THR A 114 -10.82 -4.81 13.11
CA THR A 114 -9.41 -4.80 12.69
C THR A 114 -8.46 -4.47 13.82
N GLN A 115 -7.23 -4.94 13.70
CA GLN A 115 -6.14 -4.67 14.64
C GLN A 115 -4.78 -4.68 13.94
N LEU A 116 -3.79 -4.09 14.60
CA LEU A 116 -2.39 -4.17 14.19
C LEU A 116 -1.67 -5.30 14.94
N VAL A 117 -0.79 -5.99 14.22
CA VAL A 117 0.11 -7.01 14.79
C VAL A 117 1.54 -6.78 14.25
N GLY A 118 2.53 -7.46 14.87
CA GLY A 118 3.93 -7.35 14.43
C GLY A 118 4.48 -5.94 14.54
N ASP A 119 4.36 -5.34 15.73
CA ASP A 119 4.82 -3.97 16.01
C ASP A 119 4.24 -2.90 15.05
N GLY A 120 2.97 -3.11 14.66
CA GLY A 120 2.26 -2.17 13.78
C GLY A 120 2.49 -2.37 12.28
N LYS A 121 3.26 -3.39 11.88
CA LYS A 121 3.60 -3.64 10.48
C LYS A 121 2.47 -4.25 9.66
N TYR A 122 1.55 -4.97 10.31
CA TYR A 122 0.50 -5.72 9.63
C TYR A 122 -0.86 -5.34 10.15
N MET A 123 -1.79 -5.05 9.24
CA MET A 123 -3.22 -4.95 9.53
C MET A 123 -3.86 -6.33 9.37
N THR A 124 -4.69 -6.72 10.32
CA THR A 124 -5.40 -7.99 10.30
C THR A 124 -6.77 -7.87 11.01
N TYR A 125 -7.55 -8.92 10.96
CA TYR A 125 -8.87 -9.01 11.62
C TYR A 125 -8.75 -9.20 13.13
N THR A 126 -9.83 -8.87 13.86
CA THR A 126 -10.10 -9.30 15.23
C THR A 126 -11.05 -10.50 15.22
N GLU A 127 -11.34 -11.07 16.39
CA GLU A 127 -12.34 -12.14 16.53
C GLU A 127 -13.71 -11.75 15.98
N ASN A 128 -14.13 -10.50 16.14
CA ASN A 128 -15.40 -10.01 15.63
C ASN A 128 -15.36 -9.72 14.12
N GLY A 129 -14.18 -9.49 13.57
CA GLY A 129 -13.97 -9.14 12.17
C GLY A 129 -13.96 -10.32 11.20
N VAL A 130 -14.25 -11.55 11.63
CA VAL A 130 -14.14 -12.75 10.77
C VAL A 130 -15.43 -13.14 10.07
N PHE A 131 -16.59 -12.67 10.53
CA PHE A 131 -17.88 -13.14 10.02
C PHE A 131 -18.36 -12.34 8.82
N GLY A 132 -18.89 -13.04 7.82
CA GLY A 132 -19.50 -12.48 6.61
C GLY A 132 -20.32 -13.52 5.88
N ILE A 133 -21.01 -13.10 4.83
CA ILE A 133 -21.77 -13.99 3.93
C ILE A 133 -21.29 -13.70 2.51
N SER A 134 -20.70 -14.70 1.88
CA SER A 134 -20.19 -14.64 0.49
C SER A 134 -19.10 -13.59 0.23
N SER A 135 -18.83 -12.74 1.19
CA SER A 135 -17.71 -11.78 1.18
C SER A 135 -17.52 -11.12 2.53
N LYS A 136 -16.37 -10.53 2.75
CA LYS A 136 -16.09 -9.65 3.89
C LYS A 136 -15.17 -8.52 3.49
N THR A 137 -15.53 -7.30 3.86
CA THR A 137 -14.74 -6.09 3.60
C THR A 137 -14.30 -5.49 4.91
N TRP A 138 -13.04 -5.02 4.96
CA TRP A 138 -12.47 -4.25 6.04
C TRP A 138 -11.88 -2.96 5.48
N THR A 139 -11.84 -1.93 6.31
CA THR A 139 -11.22 -0.65 5.99
C THR A 139 -10.26 -0.24 7.09
N PHE A 140 -9.19 0.42 6.70
CA PHE A 140 -8.24 1.02 7.60
C PHE A 140 -7.56 2.19 6.89
N ASP A 141 -6.87 3.04 7.63
CA ASP A 141 -6.14 4.12 7.01
C ASP A 141 -4.64 3.84 6.95
N TRP A 142 -4.01 4.52 6.03
CA TRP A 142 -2.58 4.51 5.83
C TRP A 142 -2.07 5.94 5.64
N ILE A 143 -1.07 6.33 6.43
CA ILE A 143 -0.30 7.54 6.21
C ILE A 143 0.88 7.18 5.33
N ALA A 144 0.98 7.83 4.19
CA ALA A 144 2.08 7.61 3.25
C ALA A 144 3.44 7.98 3.88
N PRO A 145 4.53 7.29 3.50
CA PRO A 145 5.86 7.63 4.00
C PRO A 145 6.20 9.10 3.70
N SER A 146 6.86 9.75 4.64
CA SER A 146 7.38 11.12 4.47
C SER A 146 8.67 11.16 3.66
N GLU A 147 9.37 10.04 3.61
CA GLU A 147 10.60 9.85 2.83
C GLU A 147 10.31 9.76 1.34
N ASP A 148 11.35 9.93 0.53
CA ASP A 148 11.28 9.87 -0.93
C ASP A 148 11.18 8.41 -1.41
N VAL A 149 9.96 7.87 -1.41
CA VAL A 149 9.66 6.50 -1.86
C VAL A 149 8.81 6.58 -3.13
N ASP A 150 9.33 6.09 -4.25
CA ASP A 150 8.65 6.17 -5.54
C ASP A 150 7.43 5.26 -5.63
N GLU A 151 7.48 4.09 -5.01
CA GLU A 151 6.45 3.05 -5.12
C GLU A 151 6.26 2.32 -3.78
N VAL A 152 5.01 2.09 -3.42
CA VAL A 152 4.60 1.26 -2.29
C VAL A 152 3.71 0.14 -2.81
N THR A 153 3.96 -1.10 -2.37
CA THR A 153 3.08 -2.22 -2.67
C THR A 153 2.41 -2.70 -1.40
N PHE A 154 1.09 -2.67 -1.38
CA PHE A 154 0.30 -3.37 -0.37
C PHE A 154 0.22 -4.84 -0.78
N TYR A 155 0.73 -5.71 0.06
CA TYR A 155 0.61 -7.15 -0.09
C TYR A 155 -0.45 -7.66 0.85
N GLY A 156 -1.37 -8.50 0.33
CA GLY A 156 -2.45 -9.07 1.11
C GLY A 156 -2.60 -10.55 0.89
N ALA A 157 -2.71 -11.30 1.99
CA ALA A 157 -3.10 -12.70 1.99
C ALA A 157 -4.41 -12.87 2.74
N TYR A 158 -5.25 -13.74 2.24
CA TYR A 158 -6.62 -13.97 2.68
C TYR A 158 -6.86 -15.45 2.88
N ASN A 159 -7.69 -15.75 3.86
CA ASN A 159 -8.20 -17.11 4.06
C ASN A 159 -9.71 -17.07 4.18
N SER A 160 -10.38 -18.01 3.54
CA SER A 160 -11.81 -18.25 3.65
C SER A 160 -12.07 -19.65 4.11
N ASN A 161 -13.06 -19.81 4.97
CA ASN A 161 -13.46 -21.11 5.49
C ASN A 161 -14.98 -21.23 5.47
N PHE A 162 -15.44 -22.49 5.33
CA PHE A 162 -16.85 -22.87 5.47
C PHE A 162 -17.05 -23.49 6.85
N GLU A 163 -17.99 -22.95 7.61
CA GLU A 163 -18.41 -23.56 8.85
C GLU A 163 -19.07 -24.93 8.56
N GLY A 164 -18.49 -26.00 9.12
CA GLY A 164 -19.02 -27.37 8.94
C GLY A 164 -18.28 -28.26 7.92
N HIS A 165 -17.35 -27.75 7.14
CA HIS A 165 -16.54 -28.54 6.21
C HIS A 165 -15.08 -28.54 6.63
N LYS A 166 -14.61 -29.63 7.24
CA LYS A 166 -13.18 -29.83 7.52
C LYS A 166 -12.42 -29.91 6.20
N GLY A 167 -11.50 -28.95 5.98
CA GLY A 167 -10.57 -28.98 4.85
C GLY A 167 -10.85 -28.00 3.70
N SER A 168 -11.90 -27.18 3.78
CA SER A 168 -12.20 -26.15 2.76
C SER A 168 -11.60 -24.79 3.13
N ASN A 169 -10.27 -24.72 3.28
CA ASN A 169 -9.59 -23.44 3.39
C ASN A 169 -9.17 -23.02 1.99
N HIS A 170 -9.65 -21.87 1.52
CA HIS A 170 -9.17 -21.24 0.30
C HIS A 170 -8.27 -20.08 0.66
N VAL A 171 -7.07 -20.06 0.11
CA VAL A 171 -6.09 -19.01 0.32
C VAL A 171 -5.94 -18.18 -0.95
N PHE A 172 -6.00 -16.87 -0.79
CA PHE A 172 -5.85 -15.93 -1.89
C PHE A 172 -4.76 -14.91 -1.59
N LEU A 173 -4.09 -14.43 -2.65
CA LEU A 173 -3.12 -13.34 -2.60
C LEU A 173 -3.59 -12.21 -3.49
N SER A 174 -3.49 -10.99 -3.01
CA SER A 174 -3.76 -9.78 -3.80
C SER A 174 -2.73 -8.70 -3.50
N THR A 175 -2.47 -7.87 -4.49
CA THR A 175 -1.59 -6.72 -4.33
C THR A 175 -2.23 -5.46 -4.87
N LEU A 176 -1.90 -4.33 -4.24
CA LEU A 176 -2.16 -2.98 -4.74
C LEU A 176 -0.84 -2.23 -4.78
N LYS A 177 -0.42 -1.84 -5.98
CA LYS A 177 0.75 -1.01 -6.20
C LYS A 177 0.32 0.44 -6.33
N VAL A 178 0.93 1.32 -5.56
CA VAL A 178 0.68 2.76 -5.59
C VAL A 178 2.00 3.50 -5.77
N ASN A 179 2.00 4.44 -6.69
CA ASN A 179 3.18 5.26 -6.94
C ASN A 179 3.07 6.56 -6.15
N ARG A 180 4.22 7.15 -5.84
CA ARG A 180 4.26 8.51 -5.36
C ARG A 180 3.66 9.42 -6.40
N GLY A 181 2.67 10.17 -5.98
CA GLY A 181 2.07 11.21 -6.78
C GLY A 181 2.85 12.52 -6.66
N TRP A 182 2.61 13.36 -7.62
CA TRP A 182 3.09 14.71 -7.59
C TRP A 182 2.09 15.52 -6.77
N GLY A 183 2.33 15.65 -5.47
CA GLY A 183 1.48 16.47 -4.61
C GLY A 183 1.34 17.86 -5.18
N ALA A 184 0.11 18.37 -5.26
CA ALA A 184 -0.16 19.76 -5.56
C ALA A 184 0.26 20.70 -4.39
N SER A 185 1.35 20.37 -3.71
CA SER A 185 1.98 21.28 -2.76
C SER A 185 2.57 22.41 -3.56
N VAL A 186 1.89 23.55 -3.53
CA VAL A 186 2.43 24.81 -4.07
C VAL A 186 3.59 25.20 -3.15
N ASN A 187 4.74 24.59 -3.38
CA ASN A 187 5.95 24.96 -2.67
C ASN A 187 6.47 26.27 -3.28
N GLN A 188 5.93 27.40 -2.77
CA GLN A 188 6.30 28.75 -3.25
C GLN A 188 7.81 28.99 -3.19
N THR A 189 8.54 28.24 -2.36
CA THR A 189 10.00 28.33 -2.26
C THR A 189 10.68 27.80 -3.52
N LEU A 190 10.17 26.69 -4.09
CA LEU A 190 10.74 26.10 -5.31
C LEU A 190 10.45 26.94 -6.57
N ASN A 191 9.35 27.69 -6.60
CA ASN A 191 9.09 28.62 -7.73
C ASN A 191 10.19 29.68 -7.86
N LYS A 192 10.79 30.11 -6.74
CA LYS A 192 11.92 31.04 -6.74
C LYS A 192 13.23 30.39 -7.17
N ASP A 193 13.42 29.11 -6.88
CA ASP A 193 14.66 28.39 -7.23
C ASP A 193 14.80 28.19 -8.73
N PHE A 194 13.67 28.00 -9.46
CA PHE A 194 13.64 27.75 -10.91
C PHE A 194 13.18 28.93 -11.73
N ASP A 195 12.81 30.09 -11.12
CA ASP A 195 12.18 31.22 -11.83
C ASP A 195 11.06 30.75 -12.78
N PHE A 196 10.20 29.84 -12.24
CA PHE A 196 9.18 29.15 -13.02
C PHE A 196 8.02 30.10 -13.33
N LYS A 197 7.72 30.28 -14.62
CA LYS A 197 6.71 31.23 -15.14
C LYS A 197 5.80 30.54 -16.15
N CYS A 198 4.50 30.87 -16.07
CA CYS A 198 3.47 30.50 -17.04
C CYS A 198 2.70 31.76 -17.43
N TYR A 199 2.73 32.15 -18.70
CA TYR A 199 2.06 33.36 -19.18
C TYR A 199 1.64 33.24 -20.66
N PRO A 200 0.55 33.90 -21.09
CA PRO A 200 -0.41 34.63 -20.26
C PRO A 200 -1.20 33.69 -19.33
N ASN A 201 -1.71 34.27 -18.23
CA ASN A 201 -2.63 33.59 -17.33
C ASN A 201 -3.70 34.61 -16.89
N PRO A 202 -4.95 34.51 -17.33
CA PRO A 202 -5.53 33.43 -18.11
C PRO A 202 -4.93 33.25 -19.52
N ALA A 203 -4.84 31.99 -19.96
CA ALA A 203 -4.45 31.63 -21.30
C ALA A 203 -5.70 31.51 -22.20
N LYS A 204 -5.59 31.96 -23.46
CA LYS A 204 -6.65 31.85 -24.45
C LYS A 204 -6.28 30.83 -25.52
N ASP A 205 -5.27 31.15 -26.33
CA ASP A 205 -4.87 30.32 -27.45
C ASP A 205 -3.64 29.47 -27.17
N PHE A 206 -2.73 29.97 -26.30
CA PHE A 206 -1.52 29.29 -25.88
C PHE A 206 -1.02 29.81 -24.54
N VAL A 207 -0.15 29.04 -23.92
CA VAL A 207 0.63 29.44 -22.73
C VAL A 207 2.12 29.24 -22.99
N ASN A 208 2.93 30.21 -22.63
CA ASN A 208 4.38 30.08 -22.58
C ASN A 208 4.79 29.62 -21.18
N ILE A 209 5.68 28.67 -21.12
CA ILE A 209 6.24 28.13 -19.89
C ILE A 209 7.74 28.32 -19.96
N SER A 210 8.30 28.95 -18.92
CA SER A 210 9.74 29.14 -18.82
C SER A 210 10.24 28.90 -17.40
N PHE A 211 11.45 28.36 -17.29
CA PHE A 211 12.15 28.15 -16.04
C PHE A 211 13.67 28.07 -16.27
N ASN A 212 14.44 28.15 -15.20
CA ASN A 212 15.90 28.15 -15.27
C ASN A 212 16.50 27.04 -14.42
N LEU A 213 17.43 26.28 -15.00
CA LEU A 213 18.16 25.21 -14.32
C LEU A 213 19.63 25.63 -14.12
N LYS A 214 20.14 25.42 -12.91
CA LYS A 214 21.54 25.78 -12.58
C LYS A 214 22.54 24.77 -13.15
N THR A 215 22.13 23.52 -13.31
CA THR A 215 22.95 22.42 -13.81
C THR A 215 22.13 21.55 -14.75
N GLU A 216 22.78 20.73 -15.56
CA GLU A 216 22.09 19.73 -16.36
C GLU A 216 21.37 18.74 -15.46
N THR A 217 20.05 18.64 -15.64
CA THR A 217 19.20 17.90 -14.71
C THR A 217 18.07 17.22 -15.49
N HIS A 218 17.68 16.04 -15.07
CA HIS A 218 16.50 15.38 -15.61
C HIS A 218 15.24 16.05 -15.07
N LEU A 219 14.31 16.37 -15.97
CA LEU A 219 13.03 16.94 -15.60
C LEU A 219 11.87 16.32 -16.37
N VAL A 220 10.69 16.44 -15.75
CA VAL A 220 9.40 16.16 -16.37
C VAL A 220 8.50 17.36 -16.16
N LEU A 221 7.85 17.83 -17.24
CA LEU A 221 6.88 18.91 -17.23
C LEU A 221 5.53 18.37 -17.68
N ASN A 222 4.56 18.37 -16.81
CA ASN A 222 3.23 17.84 -17.03
C ASN A 222 2.16 18.92 -16.94
N LEU A 223 1.11 18.80 -17.74
CA LEU A 223 -0.12 19.55 -17.62
C LEU A 223 -1.19 18.64 -17.02
N MET A 224 -1.81 19.09 -15.93
CA MET A 224 -2.84 18.37 -15.20
C MET A 224 -4.15 19.17 -15.19
N ASP A 225 -5.29 18.49 -15.17
CA ASP A 225 -6.59 19.11 -14.95
C ASP A 225 -6.86 19.40 -13.45
N ALA A 226 -8.03 19.98 -13.14
CA ALA A 226 -8.42 20.30 -11.78
C ALA A 226 -8.69 19.06 -10.89
N LYS A 227 -8.81 17.89 -11.49
CA LYS A 227 -8.96 16.61 -10.77
C LYS A 227 -7.62 15.90 -10.56
N GLY A 228 -6.51 16.51 -11.00
CA GLY A 228 -5.18 15.91 -10.94
C GLY A 228 -4.93 14.85 -12.01
N GLN A 229 -5.74 14.79 -13.06
CA GLN A 229 -5.52 13.89 -14.20
C GLN A 229 -4.51 14.48 -15.17
N LEU A 230 -3.61 13.64 -15.68
CA LEU A 230 -2.64 14.05 -16.70
C LEU A 230 -3.38 14.40 -18.01
N VAL A 231 -3.25 15.65 -18.42
CA VAL A 231 -3.76 16.14 -19.71
C VAL A 231 -2.71 15.95 -20.79
N ASN A 232 -1.45 16.34 -20.51
CA ASN A 232 -0.34 16.18 -21.44
C ASN A 232 1.01 16.18 -20.70
N GLN A 233 1.99 15.43 -21.24
CA GLN A 233 3.39 15.52 -20.85
C GLN A 233 4.11 16.44 -21.81
N LEU A 234 4.46 17.64 -21.36
CA LEU A 234 5.03 18.69 -22.22
C LEU A 234 6.52 18.49 -22.47
N LEU A 235 7.28 18.07 -21.44
CA LEU A 235 8.71 17.79 -21.53
C LEU A 235 9.05 16.57 -20.67
N ASN A 236 10.04 15.78 -21.13
CA ASN A 236 10.63 14.69 -20.37
C ASN A 236 12.07 14.46 -20.90
N GLY A 237 13.07 14.67 -20.07
CA GLY A 237 14.47 14.51 -20.48
C GLY A 237 15.45 15.35 -19.66
N LYS A 238 16.70 15.40 -20.13
CA LYS A 238 17.77 16.21 -19.53
C LYS A 238 17.83 17.58 -20.20
N PHE A 239 17.88 18.62 -19.37
CA PHE A 239 17.92 20.00 -19.79
C PHE A 239 18.92 20.78 -18.95
N ASN A 240 19.38 21.93 -19.46
CA ASN A 240 20.32 22.84 -18.78
C ASN A 240 19.98 24.29 -19.12
N GLY A 241 20.26 25.21 -18.19
CA GLY A 241 20.04 26.64 -18.39
C GLY A 241 18.58 27.01 -18.48
N THR A 242 18.27 28.01 -19.31
CA THR A 242 16.90 28.52 -19.49
C THR A 242 16.12 27.63 -20.46
N VAL A 243 15.09 26.96 -19.95
CA VAL A 243 14.15 26.15 -20.74
C VAL A 243 12.92 26.99 -21.04
N LYS A 244 12.49 26.99 -22.33
CA LYS A 244 11.26 27.63 -22.78
C LYS A 244 10.48 26.66 -23.67
N THR A 245 9.19 26.55 -23.39
CA THR A 245 8.26 25.78 -24.20
C THR A 245 6.92 26.49 -24.28
N ASN A 246 6.08 26.12 -25.21
CA ASN A 246 4.71 26.61 -25.30
C ASN A 246 3.75 25.42 -25.43
N PHE A 247 2.51 25.63 -25.06
CA PHE A 247 1.42 24.70 -25.23
C PHE A 247 0.17 25.43 -25.72
N TYR A 248 -0.45 24.90 -26.78
CA TYR A 248 -1.69 25.41 -27.30
C TYR A 248 -2.88 24.98 -26.46
N THR A 249 -3.73 25.92 -26.07
CA THR A 249 -4.85 25.72 -25.16
C THR A 249 -6.20 25.66 -25.83
N ASP A 250 -6.25 25.85 -27.14
CA ASP A 250 -7.45 25.90 -27.99
C ASP A 250 -8.33 24.65 -27.92
N LEU A 251 -7.74 23.49 -27.63
CA LEU A 251 -8.46 22.22 -27.44
C LEU A 251 -8.84 21.93 -25.98
N LEU A 252 -8.43 22.77 -25.04
CA LEU A 252 -8.76 22.58 -23.62
C LEU A 252 -10.12 23.26 -23.31
N PRO A 253 -11.00 22.60 -22.56
CA PRO A 253 -12.16 23.27 -21.97
C PRO A 253 -11.78 24.45 -21.08
N ASN A 254 -12.65 25.45 -21.00
CA ASN A 254 -12.50 26.53 -20.01
C ASN A 254 -12.38 25.94 -18.60
N GLY A 255 -11.37 26.36 -17.85
CA GLY A 255 -11.14 25.80 -16.51
C GLY A 255 -9.78 26.10 -15.92
N ASN A 256 -9.55 25.53 -14.75
CA ASN A 256 -8.25 25.59 -14.06
C ASN A 256 -7.44 24.34 -14.39
N TYR A 257 -6.18 24.58 -14.69
CA TYR A 257 -5.16 23.58 -14.97
C TYR A 257 -3.93 23.84 -14.09
N PHE A 258 -3.09 22.83 -13.95
CA PHE A 258 -1.86 22.91 -13.17
C PHE A 258 -0.69 22.43 -14.03
N VAL A 259 0.31 23.29 -14.16
CA VAL A 259 1.57 22.94 -14.82
C VAL A 259 2.54 22.49 -13.73
N LEU A 260 2.90 21.21 -13.75
CA LEU A 260 3.82 20.59 -12.81
C LEU A 260 5.20 20.45 -13.41
N LEU A 261 6.19 21.08 -12.82
CA LEU A 261 7.61 20.90 -13.12
C LEU A 261 8.24 20.03 -12.03
N ASN A 262 8.76 18.89 -12.44
CA ASN A 262 9.56 18.03 -11.59
C ASN A 262 11.02 18.08 -12.05
N VAL A 263 11.91 18.39 -11.14
CA VAL A 263 13.36 18.44 -11.35
C VAL A 263 14.02 17.59 -10.27
N ASP A 264 14.55 16.42 -10.63
CA ASP A 264 15.19 15.46 -9.70
C ASP A 264 14.36 15.22 -8.42
N GLY A 265 13.06 14.92 -8.58
CA GLY A 265 12.16 14.65 -7.46
C GLY A 265 11.63 15.92 -6.75
N LYS A 266 12.14 17.11 -7.02
CA LYS A 266 11.60 18.36 -6.53
C LYS A 266 10.48 18.85 -7.44
N VAL A 267 9.28 18.99 -6.90
CA VAL A 267 8.10 19.40 -7.66
C VAL A 267 7.72 20.83 -7.35
N THR A 268 7.47 21.61 -8.40
CA THR A 268 6.82 22.90 -8.31
C THR A 268 5.62 22.97 -9.24
N THR A 269 4.58 23.66 -8.82
CA THR A 269 3.30 23.73 -9.52
C THR A 269 2.91 25.18 -9.79
N HIS A 270 2.45 25.44 -10.99
CA HIS A 270 1.89 26.74 -11.36
C HIS A 270 0.44 26.58 -11.83
N LYS A 271 -0.49 27.30 -11.19
CA LYS A 271 -1.89 27.30 -11.60
C LYS A 271 -2.04 28.14 -12.87
N MET A 272 -2.78 27.60 -13.85
CA MET A 272 -3.13 28.23 -15.10
C MET A 272 -4.65 28.19 -15.28
N SER A 273 -5.24 29.30 -15.71
CA SER A 273 -6.65 29.35 -16.10
C SER A 273 -6.76 29.45 -17.62
N VAL A 274 -7.63 28.66 -18.23
CA VAL A 274 -7.97 28.72 -19.66
C VAL A 274 -9.33 29.35 -19.83
N ILE A 275 -9.43 30.38 -20.69
CA ILE A 275 -10.67 31.11 -21.00
C ILE A 275 -10.68 31.40 -22.49
N HIS A 276 -11.66 30.86 -23.20
CA HIS A 276 -11.92 31.12 -24.64
C HIS A 276 -13.04 32.11 -24.83
#